data_b7f8b436cd68206e7a2736a899c2dbce
#
_entry.id   b7f8b436cd68206e7a2736a899c2dbce
#
_cell.length_a   1.000
_cell.length_b   1.000
_cell.length_c   1.000
_cell.angle_alpha   90.00
_cell.angle_beta   90.00
_cell.angle_gamma   90.00
#
_symmetry.space_group_name_H-M   'P 1'
#
loop_
_entity.id
_entity.type
_entity.pdbx_description
1 polymer ?
#
loop_
_entity_poly.entity_id
_entity_poly.type
_entity_poly.pdbx_seq_one_letter_code
_entity_poly.pdbx_strand_id
1 'polypeptide(L)'
;MTDTITLRGFVATEVRTTTAESGLAIAGFRMCTTERRFDREASLWVDGHTNWYSVSMFRQLATNAGVSIHKGDRVIVTGRLRVRQWATEGGRSGTSVDIDADSVGHDLMWGTANFRRNVSAAPPLRDTSGDSAGDMPGDVDPETGELLAMGTEEFGPGLDGSLGFSPDTVETEGSEPAPAY
;
A
#
# COMPACT_ATOMS: atom_id res chain seq x y z
N MET A 1 -17.02 -18.17 -4.71
CA MET A 1 -15.92 -17.76 -3.81
C MET A 1 -14.84 -17.13 -4.68
N THR A 2 -14.16 -16.11 -4.19
CA THR A 2 -13.08 -15.43 -4.92
C THR A 2 -11.87 -15.39 -4.01
N ASP A 3 -10.73 -15.90 -4.48
CA ASP A 3 -9.51 -15.93 -3.68
C ASP A 3 -8.85 -14.55 -3.74
N THR A 4 -8.72 -13.90 -2.59
CA THR A 4 -8.00 -12.64 -2.44
C THR A 4 -6.61 -12.92 -1.88
N ILE A 5 -5.60 -12.33 -2.50
CA ILE A 5 -4.19 -12.51 -2.12
C ILE A 5 -3.53 -11.14 -1.94
N THR A 6 -2.57 -11.08 -1.02
CA THR A 6 -1.68 -9.93 -0.86
C THR A 6 -0.25 -10.38 -1.13
N LEU A 7 0.42 -9.69 -2.04
CA LEU A 7 1.80 -9.98 -2.44
C LEU A 7 2.68 -8.75 -2.26
N ARG A 8 3.93 -9.01 -1.90
CA ARG A 8 5.01 -8.01 -1.90
C ARG A 8 6.04 -8.43 -2.93
N GLY A 9 6.49 -7.49 -3.76
CA GLY A 9 7.46 -7.82 -4.82
C GLY A 9 7.96 -6.61 -5.58
N PHE A 10 8.59 -6.87 -6.72
CA PHE A 10 9.14 -5.85 -7.60
C PHE A 10 8.30 -5.68 -8.86
N VAL A 11 8.18 -4.47 -9.32
CA VAL A 11 7.65 -4.14 -10.64
C VAL A 11 8.72 -4.46 -11.69
N ALA A 12 8.52 -5.53 -12.43
CA ALA A 12 9.53 -6.04 -13.36
C ALA A 12 9.49 -5.39 -14.75
N THR A 13 8.34 -4.80 -15.12
CA THR A 13 8.15 -4.11 -16.41
C THR A 13 7.59 -2.71 -16.19
N GLU A 14 7.67 -1.87 -17.19
CA GLU A 14 6.95 -0.59 -17.19
C GLU A 14 5.45 -0.82 -17.04
N VAL A 15 4.78 0.10 -16.34
CA VAL A 15 3.32 0.11 -16.21
C VAL A 15 2.73 0.58 -17.53
N ARG A 16 2.00 -0.28 -18.21
CA ARG A 16 1.30 0.05 -19.46
C ARG A 16 -0.11 0.48 -19.14
N THR A 17 -0.48 1.65 -19.60
CA THR A 17 -1.84 2.20 -19.49
C THR A 17 -2.51 2.18 -20.84
N THR A 18 -3.74 1.71 -20.89
CA THR A 18 -4.61 1.73 -22.08
C THR A 18 -6.02 2.16 -21.67
N THR A 19 -6.76 2.70 -22.64
CA THR A 19 -8.17 3.01 -22.44
C THR A 19 -8.98 2.09 -23.35
N ALA A 20 -9.88 1.33 -22.77
CA ALA A 20 -10.81 0.50 -23.56
C ALA A 20 -11.76 1.38 -24.36
N GLU A 21 -12.43 0.82 -25.40
CA GLU A 21 -13.43 1.51 -26.21
C GLU A 21 -14.58 2.09 -25.37
N SER A 22 -14.89 1.48 -24.25
CA SER A 22 -15.86 1.95 -23.25
C SER A 22 -15.41 3.16 -22.43
N GLY A 23 -14.20 3.68 -22.64
CA GLY A 23 -13.60 4.75 -21.84
C GLY A 23 -12.98 4.26 -20.52
N LEU A 24 -12.98 2.95 -20.26
CA LEU A 24 -12.42 2.39 -19.04
C LEU A 24 -10.89 2.44 -19.08
N ALA A 25 -10.27 3.12 -18.10
CA ALA A 25 -8.83 3.08 -17.91
C ALA A 25 -8.41 1.71 -17.39
N ILE A 26 -7.39 1.13 -18.03
CA ILE A 26 -6.78 -0.15 -17.67
C ILE A 26 -5.27 0.08 -17.56
N ALA A 27 -4.65 -0.41 -16.52
CA ALA A 27 -3.21 -0.44 -16.39
C ALA A 27 -2.73 -1.83 -16.00
N GLY A 28 -1.51 -2.18 -16.39
CA GLY A 28 -0.95 -3.47 -16.04
C GLY A 28 0.57 -3.48 -16.08
N PHE A 29 1.15 -4.36 -15.26
CA PHE A 29 2.58 -4.64 -15.23
C PHE A 29 2.87 -6.08 -14.83
N ARG A 30 4.09 -6.54 -15.10
CA ARG A 30 4.59 -7.82 -14.57
C ARG A 30 5.27 -7.56 -13.24
N MET A 31 4.89 -8.35 -12.25
CA MET A 31 5.50 -8.35 -10.92
C MET A 31 6.26 -9.65 -10.69
N CYS A 32 7.38 -9.58 -9.98
CA CYS A 32 8.09 -10.75 -9.52
C CYS A 32 8.31 -10.73 -8.00
N THR A 33 8.30 -11.92 -7.41
CA THR A 33 8.69 -12.16 -6.03
C THR A 33 9.79 -13.21 -6.03
N THR A 34 10.93 -12.91 -5.39
CA THR A 34 12.04 -13.84 -5.28
C THR A 34 12.18 -14.25 -3.83
N GLU A 35 12.11 -15.55 -3.58
CA GLU A 35 12.40 -16.11 -2.28
C GLU A 35 13.91 -15.98 -2.00
N ARG A 36 14.29 -15.56 -0.81
CA ARG A 36 15.68 -15.55 -0.35
C ARG A 36 15.81 -16.48 0.84
N ARG A 37 16.77 -17.37 0.77
CA ARG A 37 17.12 -18.27 1.86
C ARG A 37 18.57 -18.07 2.28
N PHE A 38 18.83 -18.26 3.56
CA PHE A 38 20.19 -18.25 4.05
C PHE A 38 20.81 -19.65 3.89
N ASP A 39 21.88 -19.72 3.12
CA ASP A 39 22.68 -20.94 2.99
C ASP A 39 23.68 -20.97 4.15
N ARG A 40 23.52 -21.96 5.03
CA ARG A 40 24.35 -22.09 6.24
C ARG A 40 25.76 -22.59 5.92
N GLU A 41 25.94 -23.36 4.84
CA GLU A 41 27.25 -23.90 4.44
C GLU A 41 28.11 -22.79 3.84
N ALA A 42 27.53 -21.98 2.97
CA ALA A 42 28.20 -20.85 2.33
C ALA A 42 28.15 -19.56 3.18
N SER A 43 27.39 -19.54 4.29
CA SER A 43 27.17 -18.37 5.15
C SER A 43 26.70 -17.13 4.39
N LEU A 44 25.90 -17.30 3.36
CA LEU A 44 25.39 -16.21 2.52
C LEU A 44 23.90 -16.38 2.17
N TRP A 45 23.29 -15.28 1.80
CA TRP A 45 21.91 -15.26 1.29
C TRP A 45 21.91 -15.61 -0.19
N VAL A 46 21.18 -16.66 -0.56
CA VAL A 46 21.00 -17.09 -1.96
C VAL A 46 19.57 -16.85 -2.40
N ASP A 47 19.42 -16.43 -3.65
CA ASP A 47 18.11 -16.27 -4.26
C ASP A 47 17.56 -17.65 -4.66
N GLY A 48 16.33 -17.93 -4.26
CA GLY A 48 15.59 -19.14 -4.57
C GLY A 48 14.71 -18.97 -5.81
N HIS A 49 13.51 -19.55 -5.75
CA HIS A 49 12.56 -19.47 -6.85
C HIS A 49 12.00 -18.04 -7.02
N THR A 50 11.84 -17.62 -8.27
CA THR A 50 11.16 -16.38 -8.62
C THR A 50 9.79 -16.71 -9.20
N ASN A 51 8.77 -16.20 -8.54
CA ASN A 51 7.39 -16.27 -9.00
C ASN A 51 7.05 -15.03 -9.82
N TRP A 52 6.28 -15.23 -10.88
CA TRP A 52 5.88 -14.18 -11.83
C TRP A 52 4.39 -14.02 -11.84
N TYR A 53 3.93 -12.77 -11.76
CA TYR A 53 2.52 -12.41 -11.75
C TYR A 53 2.24 -11.33 -12.79
N SER A 54 1.06 -11.39 -13.41
CA SER A 54 0.53 -10.29 -14.21
C SER A 54 -0.47 -9.52 -13.36
N VAL A 55 -0.20 -8.26 -13.10
CA VAL A 55 -1.09 -7.40 -12.30
C VAL A 55 -1.87 -6.52 -13.24
N SER A 56 -3.20 -6.54 -13.10
CA SER A 56 -4.14 -5.70 -13.85
C SER A 56 -4.91 -4.80 -12.91
N MET A 57 -5.06 -3.55 -13.29
CA MET A 57 -5.74 -2.51 -12.51
C MET A 57 -6.76 -1.81 -13.40
N PHE A 58 -7.84 -1.30 -12.81
CA PHE A 58 -8.95 -0.72 -13.55
C PHE A 58 -9.37 0.62 -12.95
N ARG A 59 -10.00 1.47 -13.78
CA ARG A 59 -10.59 2.76 -13.39
C ARG A 59 -9.57 3.69 -12.74
N GLN A 60 -9.94 4.31 -11.62
CA GLN A 60 -9.11 5.27 -10.92
C GLN A 60 -7.79 4.68 -10.44
N LEU A 61 -7.79 3.40 -10.02
CA LEU A 61 -6.56 2.71 -9.62
C LEU A 61 -5.57 2.62 -10.79
N ALA A 62 -6.05 2.33 -12.01
CA ALA A 62 -5.21 2.27 -13.20
C ALA A 62 -4.57 3.63 -13.52
N THR A 63 -5.35 4.70 -13.45
CA THR A 63 -4.85 6.06 -13.69
C THR A 63 -3.80 6.46 -12.67
N ASN A 64 -4.08 6.24 -11.38
CA ASN A 64 -3.17 6.61 -10.30
C ASN A 64 -1.89 5.77 -10.32
N ALA A 65 -2.01 4.46 -10.51
CA ALA A 65 -0.86 3.57 -10.58
C ALA A 65 0.05 3.88 -11.77
N GLY A 66 -0.53 4.26 -12.91
CA GLY A 66 0.23 4.61 -14.12
C GLY A 66 1.17 5.80 -13.96
N VAL A 67 0.87 6.72 -13.03
CA VAL A 67 1.72 7.90 -12.74
C VAL A 67 2.57 7.74 -11.48
N SER A 68 2.26 6.73 -10.64
CA SER A 68 2.90 6.58 -9.33
C SER A 68 3.86 5.40 -9.24
N ILE A 69 3.62 4.35 -10.02
CA ILE A 69 4.38 3.10 -9.96
C ILE A 69 5.26 2.96 -11.19
N HIS A 70 6.53 2.65 -10.97
CA HIS A 70 7.53 2.53 -12.03
C HIS A 70 8.24 1.18 -11.96
N LYS A 71 8.87 0.81 -13.07
CA LYS A 71 9.73 -0.38 -13.12
C LYS A 71 10.85 -0.28 -12.09
N GLY A 72 11.04 -1.35 -11.31
CA GLY A 72 12.03 -1.43 -10.24
C GLY A 72 11.46 -1.12 -8.86
N ASP A 73 10.28 -0.52 -8.77
CA ASP A 73 9.66 -0.20 -7.49
C ASP A 73 9.31 -1.47 -6.71
N ARG A 74 9.45 -1.38 -5.39
CA ARG A 74 8.90 -2.38 -4.47
C ARG A 74 7.48 -2.01 -4.11
N VAL A 75 6.57 -2.95 -4.33
CA VAL A 75 5.13 -2.74 -4.18
C VAL A 75 4.46 -3.81 -3.35
N ILE A 76 3.35 -3.42 -2.74
CA ILE A 76 2.37 -4.30 -2.13
C ILE A 76 1.14 -4.26 -3.02
N VAL A 77 0.66 -5.42 -3.44
CA VAL A 77 -0.51 -5.60 -4.28
C VAL A 77 -1.50 -6.49 -3.57
N THR A 78 -2.74 -6.03 -3.42
CA THR A 78 -3.85 -6.85 -2.94
C THR A 78 -4.90 -6.94 -4.03
N GLY A 79 -5.41 -8.14 -4.29
CA GLY A 79 -6.39 -8.34 -5.34
C GLY A 79 -6.83 -9.79 -5.48
N ARG A 80 -7.64 -10.03 -6.49
CA ARG A 80 -8.21 -11.34 -6.78
C ARG A 80 -7.24 -12.15 -7.63
N LEU A 81 -6.93 -13.37 -7.16
CA LEU A 81 -6.08 -14.32 -7.86
C LEU A 81 -6.85 -15.02 -8.98
N ARG A 82 -6.23 -15.09 -10.15
CA ARG A 82 -6.71 -15.89 -11.29
C ARG A 82 -5.56 -16.73 -11.86
N VAL A 83 -5.74 -18.02 -11.83
CA VAL A 83 -4.79 -18.96 -12.44
C VAL A 83 -5.38 -19.42 -13.76
N ARG A 84 -4.68 -19.18 -14.87
CA ARG A 84 -5.10 -19.59 -16.21
C ARG A 84 -4.08 -20.53 -16.82
N GLN A 85 -4.56 -21.63 -17.36
CA GLN A 85 -3.76 -22.49 -18.23
C GLN A 85 -3.86 -21.97 -19.66
N TRP A 86 -2.76 -21.96 -20.37
CA TRP A 86 -2.69 -21.59 -21.76
C TRP A 86 -1.91 -22.64 -22.56
N ALA A 87 -2.34 -22.84 -23.79
CA ALA A 87 -1.65 -23.67 -24.75
C ALA A 87 -1.61 -22.93 -26.09
N THR A 88 -0.48 -23.03 -26.78
CA THR A 88 -0.28 -22.42 -28.09
C THR A 88 -0.33 -23.52 -29.16
N GLU A 89 -0.77 -23.20 -30.36
CA GLU A 89 -0.82 -24.14 -31.51
C GLU A 89 0.54 -24.81 -31.79
N GLY A 90 1.64 -24.22 -31.40
CA GLY A 90 3.00 -24.80 -31.45
C GLY A 90 3.34 -25.78 -30.32
N GLY A 91 2.37 -26.30 -29.57
CA GLY A 91 2.55 -27.31 -28.52
C GLY A 91 3.16 -26.80 -27.20
N ARG A 92 3.36 -25.49 -27.06
CA ARG A 92 3.78 -24.89 -25.78
C ARG A 92 2.56 -24.68 -24.90
N SER A 93 2.64 -25.10 -23.65
CA SER A 93 1.62 -24.86 -22.64
C SER A 93 2.25 -24.34 -21.37
N GLY A 94 1.47 -23.67 -20.57
CA GLY A 94 1.93 -23.15 -19.28
C GLY A 94 0.78 -22.62 -18.43
N THR A 95 1.13 -22.10 -17.27
CA THR A 95 0.19 -21.48 -16.36
C THR A 95 0.58 -20.02 -16.19
N SER A 96 -0.38 -19.12 -16.38
CA SER A 96 -0.25 -17.72 -16.00
C SER A 96 -0.97 -17.47 -14.68
N VAL A 97 -0.34 -16.68 -13.84
CA VAL A 97 -0.92 -16.23 -12.57
C VAL A 97 -1.20 -14.74 -12.71
N ASP A 98 -2.48 -14.42 -12.79
CA ASP A 98 -2.96 -13.06 -12.99
C ASP A 98 -3.60 -12.56 -11.69
N ILE A 99 -3.45 -11.26 -11.40
CA ILE A 99 -4.04 -10.61 -10.25
C ILE A 99 -4.85 -9.41 -10.74
N ASP A 100 -6.15 -9.44 -10.50
CA ASP A 100 -6.99 -8.26 -10.65
C ASP A 100 -6.85 -7.45 -9.36
N ALA A 101 -6.04 -6.40 -9.37
CA ALA A 101 -5.72 -5.65 -8.18
C ALA A 101 -6.89 -4.78 -7.72
N ASP A 102 -7.19 -4.87 -6.44
CA ASP A 102 -8.12 -3.98 -5.74
C ASP A 102 -7.36 -2.81 -5.11
N SER A 103 -6.08 -3.01 -4.73
CA SER A 103 -5.17 -1.96 -4.25
C SER A 103 -3.71 -2.24 -4.62
N VAL A 104 -2.95 -1.18 -4.86
CA VAL A 104 -1.51 -1.20 -5.13
C VAL A 104 -0.87 0.00 -4.44
N GLY A 105 0.28 -0.18 -3.83
CA GLY A 105 1.05 0.89 -3.23
C GLY A 105 2.52 0.55 -3.10
N HIS A 106 3.36 1.56 -2.84
CA HIS A 106 4.77 1.33 -2.54
C HIS A 106 4.95 0.60 -1.21
N ASP A 107 5.91 -0.32 -1.16
CA ASP A 107 6.34 -0.94 0.08
C ASP A 107 7.31 -0.02 0.83
N LEU A 108 6.78 0.75 1.78
CA LEU A 108 7.53 1.76 2.53
C LEU A 108 8.62 1.20 3.43
N MET A 109 8.74 -0.12 3.57
CA MET A 109 9.91 -0.71 4.22
C MET A 109 11.21 -0.40 3.46
N TRP A 110 11.12 -0.08 2.16
CA TRP A 110 12.27 0.08 1.27
C TRP A 110 12.45 1.50 0.73
N GLY A 111 11.60 2.42 1.08
CA GLY A 111 11.65 3.79 0.58
C GLY A 111 10.55 4.65 1.12
N THR A 112 10.51 5.90 0.66
CA THR A 112 9.48 6.89 1.00
C THR A 112 8.61 7.18 -0.22
N ALA A 113 7.35 7.53 -0.01
CA ALA A 113 6.44 7.96 -1.05
C ALA A 113 5.76 9.27 -0.66
N ASN A 114 5.50 10.12 -1.64
CA ASN A 114 4.74 11.36 -1.45
C ASN A 114 3.32 11.15 -1.98
N PHE A 115 2.34 11.29 -1.10
CA PHE A 115 0.94 11.12 -1.44
C PHE A 115 0.30 12.47 -1.80
N ARG A 116 -0.39 12.48 -2.96
CA ARG A 116 -1.27 13.58 -3.37
C ARG A 116 -2.68 13.05 -3.53
N ARG A 117 -3.61 13.62 -2.77
CA ARG A 117 -5.02 13.27 -2.91
C ARG A 117 -5.57 13.81 -4.24
N ASN A 118 -6.23 12.95 -5.02
CA ASN A 118 -7.03 13.42 -6.14
C ASN A 118 -8.29 14.11 -5.58
N VAL A 119 -8.35 15.41 -5.68
CA VAL A 119 -9.57 16.14 -5.40
C VAL A 119 -10.51 15.82 -6.57
N SER A 120 -11.50 14.95 -6.37
CA SER A 120 -12.65 14.86 -7.26
C SER A 120 -13.25 16.26 -7.30
N ALA A 121 -13.36 16.85 -8.49
CA ALA A 121 -14.17 18.05 -8.64
C ALA A 121 -15.56 17.71 -8.06
N ALA A 122 -15.88 18.30 -6.92
CA ALA A 122 -17.22 18.21 -6.37
C ALA A 122 -18.15 18.70 -7.48
N PRO A 123 -19.28 18.02 -7.74
CA PRO A 123 -20.28 18.58 -8.65
C PRO A 123 -20.60 20.01 -8.16
N PRO A 124 -20.74 21.00 -9.07
CA PRO A 124 -21.05 22.36 -8.64
C PRO A 124 -22.28 22.27 -7.75
N LEU A 125 -22.14 22.78 -6.54
CA LEU A 125 -23.25 22.93 -5.61
C LEU A 125 -24.35 23.68 -6.40
N ARG A 126 -25.46 23.02 -6.66
CA ARG A 126 -26.66 23.69 -7.11
C ARG A 126 -26.98 24.66 -5.99
N ASP A 127 -26.93 25.96 -6.29
CA ASP A 127 -27.49 27.01 -5.46
C ASP A 127 -28.99 26.72 -5.28
N THR A 128 -29.33 25.97 -4.26
CA THR A 128 -30.64 25.95 -3.67
C THR A 128 -30.61 26.99 -2.56
N SER A 129 -30.81 28.24 -2.95
CA SER A 129 -31.32 29.29 -2.03
C SER A 129 -32.68 28.82 -1.52
N GLY A 130 -32.73 28.30 -0.31
CA GLY A 130 -33.94 27.79 0.33
C GLY A 130 -33.62 27.15 1.66
N ASP A 131 -33.50 27.99 2.66
CA ASP A 131 -33.90 27.85 4.06
C ASP A 131 -34.11 26.39 4.57
N SER A 132 -33.17 25.92 5.37
CA SER A 132 -33.41 25.03 6.54
C SER A 132 -32.13 24.92 7.36
N ALA A 133 -32.13 25.56 8.51
CA ALA A 133 -31.20 25.29 9.60
C ALA A 133 -31.40 23.86 10.08
N GLY A 134 -30.31 23.05 10.09
CA GLY A 134 -30.36 21.70 10.59
C GLY A 134 -28.96 21.03 10.53
N ASP A 135 -28.29 21.09 11.64
CA ASP A 135 -27.33 20.13 12.16
C ASP A 135 -26.14 19.74 11.24
N MET A 136 -25.02 20.46 11.39
CA MET A 136 -23.72 20.09 10.86
C MET A 136 -22.88 19.47 11.99
N PRO A 137 -22.37 18.25 11.83
CA PRO A 137 -21.41 17.72 12.78
C PRO A 137 -20.02 18.32 12.53
N GLY A 138 -19.48 18.98 13.55
CA GLY A 138 -18.07 19.19 13.85
C GLY A 138 -17.21 19.88 12.80
N ASP A 139 -16.85 21.13 13.09
CA ASP A 139 -15.89 21.93 12.35
C ASP A 139 -14.55 21.23 12.20
N VAL A 140 -14.23 20.85 10.97
CA VAL A 140 -12.89 20.49 10.53
C VAL A 140 -12.38 21.62 9.65
N ASP A 141 -11.24 22.19 9.97
CA ASP A 141 -10.60 23.21 9.16
C ASP A 141 -10.28 22.65 7.76
N PRO A 142 -10.81 23.22 6.68
CA PRO A 142 -10.62 22.68 5.33
C PRO A 142 -9.20 22.87 4.77
N GLU A 143 -8.35 23.71 5.37
CA GLU A 143 -6.98 23.95 4.92
C GLU A 143 -5.96 23.11 5.67
N THR A 144 -6.19 22.79 6.94
CA THR A 144 -5.22 22.05 7.78
C THR A 144 -5.67 20.65 8.15
N GLY A 145 -6.99 20.37 8.09
CA GLY A 145 -7.54 19.07 8.47
C GLY A 145 -7.56 18.81 9.98
N GLU A 146 -7.36 19.84 10.81
CA GLU A 146 -7.43 19.75 12.25
C GLU A 146 -8.87 19.88 12.75
N LEU A 147 -9.24 19.04 13.72
CA LEU A 147 -10.49 19.15 14.45
C LEU A 147 -10.38 20.36 15.39
N LEU A 148 -11.17 21.40 15.18
CA LEU A 148 -11.30 22.50 16.12
C LEU A 148 -11.88 21.96 17.41
N ALA A 149 -11.08 22.03 18.47
CA ALA A 149 -11.37 21.52 19.81
C ALA A 149 -12.70 22.09 20.32
N MET A 150 -13.65 21.20 20.57
CA MET A 150 -14.78 21.51 21.42
C MET A 150 -14.30 21.79 22.84
N GLY A 151 -14.82 22.87 23.40
CA GLY A 151 -14.47 23.40 24.69
C GLY A 151 -14.47 22.34 25.80
N THR A 152 -13.46 22.47 26.63
CA THR A 152 -13.29 21.76 27.89
C THR A 152 -14.53 21.90 28.77
N GLU A 153 -15.37 20.88 28.83
CA GLU A 153 -16.27 20.70 29.94
C GLU A 153 -15.52 19.98 31.07
N GLU A 154 -15.47 20.64 32.17
CA GLU A 154 -14.86 20.32 33.44
C GLU A 154 -15.45 19.01 34.01
N PHE A 155 -14.68 17.90 33.95
CA PHE A 155 -14.98 16.71 34.74
C PHE A 155 -14.19 16.79 36.05
N GLY A 156 -14.95 16.91 37.13
CA GLY A 156 -14.48 16.97 38.50
C GLY A 156 -13.65 15.75 38.94
N PRO A 157 -12.94 15.88 40.07
CA PRO A 157 -11.90 14.94 40.49
C PRO A 157 -12.49 13.71 41.19
N GLY A 158 -12.03 12.54 40.79
CA GLY A 158 -12.27 11.33 41.57
C GLY A 158 -12.01 10.05 40.82
N LEU A 159 -10.79 9.54 40.95
CA LEU A 159 -10.47 8.19 41.43
C LEU A 159 -8.96 7.95 41.26
N ASP A 160 -8.34 7.95 42.41
CA ASP A 160 -7.03 7.44 42.73
C ASP A 160 -6.85 5.99 42.21
N GLY A 161 -5.78 5.75 41.48
CA GLY A 161 -5.40 4.47 40.91
C GLY A 161 -3.93 4.48 40.50
N SER A 162 -3.06 4.62 41.50
CA SER A 162 -1.63 4.44 41.41
C SER A 162 -1.26 3.10 40.75
N LEU A 163 -0.75 3.15 39.51
CA LEU A 163 0.12 2.11 38.98
C LEU A 163 1.47 2.77 38.66
N GLY A 164 2.37 2.65 39.60
CA GLY A 164 3.76 3.08 39.47
C GLY A 164 4.44 2.25 38.37
N PHE A 165 4.95 2.94 37.35
CA PHE A 165 5.97 2.44 36.45
C PHE A 165 7.26 3.23 36.73
N SER A 166 8.19 2.58 37.43
CA SER A 166 9.54 3.09 37.59
C SER A 166 10.38 2.77 36.36
N PRO A 167 11.09 3.72 35.77
CA PRO A 167 12.09 3.38 34.78
C PRO A 167 13.39 2.94 35.51
N ASP A 168 13.71 1.66 35.33
CA ASP A 168 15.01 1.11 35.73
C ASP A 168 16.12 1.74 34.86
N THR A 169 17.02 2.38 35.55
CA THR A 169 18.29 2.89 35.04
C THR A 169 19.21 1.70 34.75
N VAL A 170 19.43 1.38 33.48
CA VAL A 170 20.48 0.42 33.10
C VAL A 170 21.79 1.18 32.97
N GLU A 171 22.69 0.90 33.92
CA GLU A 171 24.08 1.32 33.90
C GLU A 171 24.84 0.71 32.73
N THR A 172 25.53 1.57 31.99
CA THR A 172 26.45 1.21 30.92
C THR A 172 27.77 0.74 31.54
N GLU A 173 28.02 -0.55 31.56
CA GLU A 173 29.39 -1.06 31.73
C GLU A 173 30.05 -1.20 30.36
N GLY A 174 31.21 -0.60 30.25
CA GLY A 174 32.04 -0.62 29.06
C GLY A 174 32.66 -2.00 28.81
N SER A 175 32.73 -2.39 27.57
CA SER A 175 33.65 -3.43 27.11
C SER A 175 34.45 -2.97 25.89
N GLU A 176 35.73 -3.13 26.06
CA GLU A 176 36.91 -2.87 25.25
C GLU A 176 36.83 -3.46 23.84
N PRO A 177 37.47 -2.86 22.81
CA PRO A 177 37.53 -3.42 21.48
C PRO A 177 38.61 -4.52 21.39
N ALA A 178 38.21 -5.69 20.85
CA ALA A 178 39.13 -6.77 20.50
C ALA A 178 39.80 -6.52 19.14
N PRO A 179 41.04 -6.99 18.95
CA PRO A 179 41.86 -6.63 17.81
C PRO A 179 41.57 -7.42 16.56
N ALA A 180 41.89 -6.78 15.41
CA ALA A 180 41.83 -7.35 14.07
C ALA A 180 42.80 -8.53 13.87
N TYR A 181 42.27 -9.57 13.21
CA TYR A 181 43.03 -10.47 12.32
C TYR A 181 42.16 -10.81 11.13
#